data_b572f83fd02f2a8d63bd4eaaae8f099d
#
_entry.id   b572f83fd02f2a8d63bd4eaaae8f099d
#
_cell.length_a   1.000
_cell.length_b   1.000
_cell.length_c   1.000
_cell.angle_alpha   90.00
_cell.angle_beta   90.00
_cell.angle_gamma   90.00
#
_symmetry.space_group_name_H-M   'P 1'
#
loop_
_entity.id
_entity.type
_entity.pdbx_description
1 polymer ?
#
loop_
_entity_poly.entity_id
_entity_poly.type
_entity_poly.pdbx_seq_one_letter_code
_entity_poly.pdbx_strand_id
1 'polypeptide(L)'
;MAATGASQSGSLRSSWQFKLACVWGGELVSVLTSSILQMGFIWHIALSTNSAAMLSLASLAGFLPLALFGTFAGTVVDRHPLKRVLIVADLFIAAVSAVVALVSAVTPLPVWVVICALFFRAVGSAFYTPASLALTPHVAPPEHLVRLSGVTQGVQSGGYILGTAVAAAIYPLWGLTPMIALDVLGALVASAAVLVARIDVGDLREEGALGASEGFIGGLRALFRESLDGLRVLRGFSGLYALLWCGFAFSLVFSPIAALFPLMTLGHFGGTTTDAAMVEIAFSVGMVAGSALLAATGGFKNRSISIVAATALLGLATLVSGLLAPGGFAVFIVMSFLMGLSSPFYSGPQTALMQEKVPPEYLGRVFGLYGAIMSWAMPVGLVASTLLADSVGVPLWFAGSGLLMVVLAAVTWLIPSVREVGRPLVQDDPGR
;
A
#
# COMPACT_ATOMS: atom_id res chain seq x y z
N MET A 1 -40.73 -21.11 27.15
CA MET A 1 -40.28 -20.36 25.93
C MET A 1 -38.90 -19.73 26.07
N ALA A 2 -38.03 -20.13 26.97
CA ALA A 2 -36.69 -19.53 27.16
C ALA A 2 -35.50 -20.39 26.68
N ALA A 3 -35.74 -21.61 26.15
CA ALA A 3 -34.68 -22.52 25.73
C ALA A 3 -34.28 -22.44 24.26
N THR A 4 -35.10 -21.80 23.39
CA THR A 4 -34.86 -21.68 21.95
C THR A 4 -33.92 -20.52 21.57
N GLY A 5 -33.75 -19.52 22.42
CA GLY A 5 -32.87 -18.38 22.14
C GLY A 5 -31.37 -18.65 22.32
N ALA A 6 -31.00 -19.55 23.20
CA ALA A 6 -29.59 -19.87 23.50
C ALA A 6 -28.93 -20.74 22.39
N SER A 7 -29.72 -21.63 21.74
CA SER A 7 -29.19 -22.49 20.66
C SER A 7 -28.98 -21.76 19.35
N GLN A 8 -29.78 -20.74 19.03
CA GLN A 8 -29.61 -19.93 17.83
C GLN A 8 -28.43 -18.97 17.93
N SER A 9 -28.16 -18.41 19.12
CA SER A 9 -26.99 -17.54 19.35
C SER A 9 -25.67 -18.32 19.29
N GLY A 10 -25.67 -19.60 19.64
CA GLY A 10 -24.51 -20.50 19.51
C GLY A 10 -24.20 -20.83 18.04
N SER A 11 -25.22 -21.07 17.21
CA SER A 11 -25.04 -21.40 15.79
C SER A 11 -24.56 -20.20 14.95
N LEU A 12 -25.04 -19.00 15.23
CA LEU A 12 -24.62 -17.76 14.55
C LEU A 12 -23.15 -17.42 14.87
N ARG A 13 -22.70 -17.62 16.12
CA ARG A 13 -21.30 -17.39 16.52
C ARG A 13 -20.31 -18.40 15.93
N SER A 14 -20.76 -19.55 15.50
CA SER A 14 -19.94 -20.58 14.85
C SER A 14 -19.85 -20.38 13.33
N SER A 15 -20.70 -19.52 12.74
CA SER A 15 -20.68 -19.29 11.29
C SER A 15 -19.42 -18.51 10.87
N TRP A 16 -18.79 -18.95 9.78
CA TRP A 16 -17.62 -18.26 9.21
C TRP A 16 -17.91 -16.79 8.85
N GLN A 17 -19.15 -16.50 8.44
CA GLN A 17 -19.62 -15.15 8.12
C GLN A 17 -19.57 -14.21 9.33
N PHE A 18 -20.01 -14.67 10.50
CA PHE A 18 -19.96 -13.88 11.73
C PHE A 18 -18.49 -13.61 12.13
N LYS A 19 -17.63 -14.63 12.05
CA LYS A 19 -16.21 -14.48 12.37
C LYS A 19 -15.54 -13.44 11.49
N LEU A 20 -15.74 -13.51 10.15
CA LEU A 20 -15.20 -12.53 9.23
C LEU A 20 -15.80 -11.14 9.41
N ALA A 21 -17.11 -11.03 9.65
CA ALA A 21 -17.75 -9.73 9.90
C ALA A 21 -17.18 -9.05 11.15
N CYS A 22 -16.90 -9.79 12.22
CA CYS A 22 -16.24 -9.25 13.43
C CYS A 22 -14.82 -8.77 13.10
N VAL A 23 -14.03 -9.57 12.37
CA VAL A 23 -12.65 -9.20 12.01
C VAL A 23 -12.63 -7.98 11.11
N TRP A 24 -13.41 -7.98 10.02
CA TRP A 24 -13.46 -6.83 9.11
C TRP A 24 -14.03 -5.57 9.76
N GLY A 25 -15.00 -5.71 10.68
CA GLY A 25 -15.49 -4.58 11.46
C GLY A 25 -14.38 -3.98 12.35
N GLY A 26 -13.61 -4.83 13.03
CA GLY A 26 -12.44 -4.41 13.79
C GLY A 26 -11.35 -3.80 12.89
N GLU A 27 -11.05 -4.44 11.76
CA GLU A 27 -10.07 -3.98 10.78
C GLU A 27 -10.46 -2.63 10.19
N LEU A 28 -11.74 -2.42 9.84
CA LEU A 28 -12.23 -1.12 9.34
C LEU A 28 -11.99 -0.01 10.35
N VAL A 29 -12.30 -0.25 11.62
CA VAL A 29 -12.06 0.72 12.71
C VAL A 29 -10.56 0.99 12.85
N SER A 30 -9.73 -0.04 12.86
CA SER A 30 -8.26 0.08 12.97
C SER A 30 -7.67 0.84 11.79
N VAL A 31 -8.03 0.50 10.54
CA VAL A 31 -7.55 1.18 9.33
C VAL A 31 -7.98 2.64 9.33
N LEU A 32 -9.24 2.92 9.69
CA LEU A 32 -9.77 4.28 9.75
C LEU A 32 -9.00 5.13 10.77
N THR A 33 -8.85 4.66 12.00
CA THR A 33 -8.17 5.41 13.06
C THR A 33 -6.67 5.54 12.82
N SER A 34 -6.03 4.51 12.27
CA SER A 34 -4.63 4.55 11.85
C SER A 34 -4.40 5.52 10.69
N SER A 35 -5.33 5.62 9.74
CA SER A 35 -5.27 6.59 8.64
C SER A 35 -5.45 8.03 9.14
N ILE A 36 -6.34 8.24 10.12
CA ILE A 36 -6.51 9.53 10.79
C ILE A 36 -5.17 9.97 11.41
N LEU A 37 -4.54 9.10 12.20
CA LEU A 37 -3.28 9.42 12.86
C LEU A 37 -2.12 9.58 11.87
N GLN A 38 -2.07 8.76 10.83
CA GLN A 38 -1.07 8.84 9.77
C GLN A 38 -1.09 10.22 9.10
N MET A 39 -2.28 10.71 8.72
CA MET A 39 -2.44 12.04 8.14
C MET A 39 -2.04 13.14 9.15
N GLY A 40 -2.44 13.00 10.41
CA GLY A 40 -2.05 13.91 11.47
C GLY A 40 -0.53 14.02 11.63
N PHE A 41 0.19 12.91 11.61
CA PHE A 41 1.65 12.89 11.68
C PHE A 41 2.30 13.57 10.48
N ILE A 42 1.83 13.27 9.27
CA ILE A 42 2.33 13.87 8.03
C ILE A 42 2.14 15.39 8.04
N TRP A 43 0.94 15.87 8.39
CA TRP A 43 0.65 17.30 8.47
C TRP A 43 1.40 18.00 9.60
N HIS A 44 1.55 17.32 10.75
CA HIS A 44 2.37 17.87 11.84
C HIS A 44 3.82 18.10 11.41
N ILE A 45 4.43 17.15 10.70
CA ILE A 45 5.79 17.28 10.18
C ILE A 45 5.85 18.38 9.11
N ALA A 46 4.92 18.36 8.15
CA ALA A 46 4.88 19.35 7.07
C ALA A 46 4.77 20.79 7.61
N LEU A 47 3.85 21.02 8.56
CA LEU A 47 3.60 22.34 9.15
C LEU A 47 4.72 22.79 10.11
N SER A 48 5.34 21.84 10.85
CA SER A 48 6.37 22.17 11.83
C SER A 48 7.72 22.45 11.19
N THR A 49 8.04 21.77 10.09
CA THR A 49 9.40 21.83 9.50
C THR A 49 9.43 22.54 8.16
N ASN A 50 8.32 22.53 7.43
CA ASN A 50 8.26 23.00 6.03
C ASN A 50 9.41 22.41 5.16
N SER A 51 9.87 21.20 5.48
CA SER A 51 11.02 20.55 4.86
C SER A 51 10.58 19.29 4.11
N ALA A 52 10.91 19.24 2.82
CA ALA A 52 10.70 18.08 1.97
C ALA A 52 11.56 16.88 2.44
N ALA A 53 12.77 17.14 2.94
CA ALA A 53 13.65 16.12 3.49
C ALA A 53 13.02 15.44 4.72
N MET A 54 12.46 16.21 5.67
CA MET A 54 11.82 15.64 6.85
C MET A 54 10.57 14.84 6.51
N LEU A 55 9.78 15.29 5.53
CA LEU A 55 8.59 14.58 5.09
C LEU A 55 8.94 13.29 4.34
N SER A 56 9.98 13.32 3.51
CA SER A 56 10.51 12.14 2.85
C SER A 56 11.11 11.13 3.84
N LEU A 57 11.83 11.62 4.87
CA LEU A 57 12.36 10.78 5.95
C LEU A 57 11.24 10.14 6.77
N ALA A 58 10.18 10.87 7.05
CA ALA A 58 9.00 10.34 7.73
C ALA A 58 8.31 9.23 6.91
N SER A 59 8.16 9.46 5.61
CA SER A 59 7.62 8.45 4.68
C SER A 59 8.56 7.25 4.58
N LEU A 60 9.87 7.46 4.52
CA LEU A 60 10.87 6.39 4.55
C LEU A 60 10.74 5.56 5.84
N ALA A 61 10.62 6.21 7.00
CA ALA A 61 10.41 5.53 8.27
C ALA A 61 9.13 4.68 8.29
N GLY A 62 8.06 5.15 7.62
CA GLY A 62 6.80 4.41 7.48
C GLY A 62 6.83 3.23 6.51
N PHE A 63 7.76 3.21 5.53
CA PHE A 63 7.80 2.15 4.51
C PHE A 63 9.02 1.23 4.62
N LEU A 64 10.14 1.71 5.13
CA LEU A 64 11.37 0.92 5.23
C LEU A 64 11.21 -0.37 6.04
N PRO A 65 10.50 -0.39 7.19
CA PRO A 65 10.27 -1.63 7.93
C PRO A 65 9.52 -2.68 7.12
N LEU A 66 8.56 -2.27 6.28
CA LEU A 66 7.82 -3.19 5.43
C LEU A 66 8.75 -3.87 4.40
N ALA A 67 9.66 -3.11 3.80
CA ALA A 67 10.65 -3.64 2.86
C ALA A 67 11.66 -4.59 3.54
N LEU A 68 12.10 -4.25 4.78
CA LEU A 68 13.08 -5.04 5.53
C LEU A 68 12.48 -6.30 6.16
N PHE A 69 11.31 -6.16 6.78
CA PHE A 69 10.71 -7.22 7.59
C PHE A 69 9.59 -7.97 6.87
N GLY A 70 9.05 -7.49 5.75
CA GLY A 70 7.90 -8.08 5.08
C GLY A 70 8.09 -9.57 4.75
N THR A 71 9.26 -9.94 4.24
CA THR A 71 9.60 -11.33 3.94
C THR A 71 9.77 -12.18 5.19
N PHE A 72 10.40 -11.62 6.23
CA PHE A 72 10.56 -12.28 7.53
C PHE A 72 9.22 -12.43 8.24
N ALA A 73 8.36 -11.42 8.15
CA ALA A 73 7.03 -11.44 8.75
C ALA A 73 6.18 -12.58 8.21
N GLY A 74 6.24 -12.88 6.89
CA GLY A 74 5.58 -14.04 6.31
C GLY A 74 5.99 -15.35 7.00
N THR A 75 7.29 -15.58 7.18
CA THR A 75 7.77 -16.81 7.86
C THR A 75 7.38 -16.88 9.33
N VAL A 76 7.24 -15.75 10.03
CA VAL A 76 6.74 -15.71 11.41
C VAL A 76 5.25 -16.03 11.44
N VAL A 77 4.48 -15.50 10.51
CA VAL A 77 3.04 -15.75 10.37
C VAL A 77 2.77 -17.24 10.12
N ASP A 78 3.56 -17.90 9.28
CA ASP A 78 3.42 -19.32 8.96
C ASP A 78 3.74 -20.24 10.16
N ARG A 79 4.55 -19.76 11.12
CA ARG A 79 5.00 -20.54 12.29
C ARG A 79 4.20 -20.29 13.57
N HIS A 80 3.39 -19.24 13.59
CA HIS A 80 2.67 -18.84 14.80
C HIS A 80 1.16 -18.76 14.55
N PRO A 81 0.32 -18.98 15.57
CA PRO A 81 -1.12 -18.83 15.44
C PRO A 81 -1.48 -17.43 14.95
N LEU A 82 -2.15 -17.32 13.79
CA LEU A 82 -2.55 -16.05 13.14
C LEU A 82 -3.18 -15.06 14.13
N LYS A 83 -4.07 -15.57 15.00
CA LYS A 83 -4.72 -14.78 16.05
C LYS A 83 -3.72 -14.09 16.98
N ARG A 84 -2.65 -14.79 17.40
CA ARG A 84 -1.61 -14.20 18.26
C ARG A 84 -0.83 -13.11 17.53
N VAL A 85 -0.46 -13.37 16.28
CA VAL A 85 0.30 -12.40 15.47
C VAL A 85 -0.53 -11.13 15.30
N LEU A 86 -1.81 -11.22 14.92
CA LEU A 86 -2.71 -10.08 14.77
C LEU A 86 -2.81 -9.26 16.06
N ILE A 87 -3.12 -9.91 17.18
CA ILE A 87 -3.30 -9.22 18.47
C ILE A 87 -2.00 -8.58 18.95
N VAL A 88 -0.87 -9.29 18.86
CA VAL A 88 0.44 -8.76 19.28
C VAL A 88 0.84 -7.56 18.42
N ALA A 89 0.61 -7.62 17.09
CA ALA A 89 0.90 -6.52 16.18
C ALA A 89 0.03 -5.29 16.48
N ASP A 90 -1.29 -5.48 16.68
CA ASP A 90 -2.21 -4.39 17.04
C ASP A 90 -1.84 -3.75 18.38
N LEU A 91 -1.58 -4.57 19.41
CA LEU A 91 -1.18 -4.07 20.72
C LEU A 91 0.18 -3.37 20.70
N PHE A 92 1.11 -3.83 19.87
CA PHE A 92 2.39 -3.15 19.66
C PHE A 92 2.18 -1.76 19.04
N ILE A 93 1.35 -1.66 17.99
CA ILE A 93 1.00 -0.39 17.37
C ILE A 93 0.30 0.54 18.39
N ALA A 94 -0.64 0.00 19.17
CA ALA A 94 -1.32 0.76 20.22
C ALA A 94 -0.35 1.26 21.30
N ALA A 95 0.61 0.43 21.71
CA ALA A 95 1.62 0.83 22.69
C ALA A 95 2.51 1.96 22.18
N VAL A 96 2.94 1.90 20.91
CA VAL A 96 3.69 3.00 20.29
C VAL A 96 2.86 4.29 20.30
N SER A 97 1.59 4.22 19.91
CA SER A 97 0.68 5.39 19.91
C SER A 97 0.44 5.91 21.33
N ALA A 98 0.32 5.03 22.33
CA ALA A 98 0.19 5.43 23.72
C ALA A 98 1.45 6.16 24.24
N VAL A 99 2.65 5.72 23.86
CA VAL A 99 3.90 6.41 24.18
C VAL A 99 3.90 7.82 23.56
N VAL A 100 3.48 7.96 22.30
CA VAL A 100 3.35 9.27 21.65
C VAL A 100 2.33 10.14 22.38
N ALA A 101 1.19 9.58 22.83
CA ALA A 101 0.20 10.29 23.63
C ALA A 101 0.80 10.83 24.94
N LEU A 102 1.57 10.02 25.65
CA LEU A 102 2.24 10.42 26.89
C LEU A 102 3.24 11.55 26.65
N VAL A 103 4.05 11.48 25.59
CA VAL A 103 5.00 12.53 25.24
C VAL A 103 4.24 13.81 24.89
N SER A 104 3.18 13.74 24.09
CA SER A 104 2.38 14.90 23.68
C SER A 104 1.64 15.58 24.84
N ALA A 105 1.37 14.84 25.93
CA ALA A 105 0.74 15.39 27.13
C ALA A 105 1.72 16.22 28.01
N VAL A 106 3.04 15.97 27.89
CA VAL A 106 4.07 16.61 28.73
C VAL A 106 4.80 17.71 27.96
N THR A 107 5.02 17.55 26.66
CA THR A 107 5.79 18.49 25.84
C THR A 107 5.16 18.65 24.46
N PRO A 108 5.39 19.80 23.76
CA PRO A 108 5.11 19.88 22.33
C PRO A 108 5.80 18.71 21.60
N LEU A 109 5.04 17.99 20.78
CA LEU A 109 5.51 16.73 20.20
C LEU A 109 6.69 16.97 19.24
N PRO A 110 7.91 16.49 19.54
CA PRO A 110 9.06 16.69 18.67
C PRO A 110 8.93 15.85 17.39
N VAL A 111 9.36 16.40 16.26
CA VAL A 111 9.28 15.72 14.94
C VAL A 111 9.99 14.36 14.94
N TRP A 112 11.12 14.22 15.61
CA TRP A 112 11.84 12.95 15.68
C TRP A 112 11.05 11.83 16.41
N VAL A 113 10.21 12.21 17.41
CA VAL A 113 9.31 11.24 18.08
C VAL A 113 8.27 10.73 17.10
N VAL A 114 7.72 11.61 16.26
CA VAL A 114 6.77 11.23 15.21
C VAL A 114 7.41 10.31 14.18
N ILE A 115 8.64 10.60 13.74
CA ILE A 115 9.39 9.75 12.79
C ILE A 115 9.67 8.37 13.40
N CYS A 116 10.11 8.32 14.67
CA CYS A 116 10.29 7.05 15.39
C CYS A 116 8.96 6.28 15.53
N ALA A 117 7.86 6.97 15.84
CA ALA A 117 6.55 6.36 15.92
C ALA A 117 6.11 5.75 14.58
N LEU A 118 6.30 6.47 13.47
CA LEU A 118 6.02 5.96 12.12
C LEU A 118 6.82 4.68 11.83
N PHE A 119 8.10 4.66 12.20
CA PHE A 119 8.96 3.49 12.02
C PHE A 119 8.47 2.27 12.82
N PHE A 120 8.24 2.44 14.12
CA PHE A 120 7.80 1.32 14.96
C PHE A 120 6.39 0.85 14.63
N ARG A 121 5.48 1.75 14.28
CA ARG A 121 4.15 1.39 13.77
C ARG A 121 4.23 0.58 12.47
N ALA A 122 5.12 0.97 11.57
CA ALA A 122 5.36 0.24 10.31
C ALA A 122 5.97 -1.16 10.57
N VAL A 123 6.80 -1.33 11.62
CA VAL A 123 7.24 -2.67 12.08
C VAL A 123 6.02 -3.51 12.45
N GLY A 124 5.11 -3.00 13.28
CA GLY A 124 3.87 -3.72 13.64
C GLY A 124 3.04 -4.08 12.41
N SER A 125 2.83 -3.13 11.50
CA SER A 125 2.08 -3.34 10.25
C SER A 125 2.72 -4.38 9.32
N ALA A 126 4.06 -4.50 9.31
CA ALA A 126 4.77 -5.51 8.52
C ALA A 126 4.40 -6.95 8.92
N PHE A 127 4.06 -7.19 10.20
CA PHE A 127 3.57 -8.48 10.67
C PHE A 127 2.05 -8.62 10.56
N TYR A 128 1.32 -7.53 10.80
CA TYR A 128 -0.15 -7.51 10.74
C TYR A 128 -0.67 -7.85 9.34
N THR A 129 -0.13 -7.20 8.31
CA THR A 129 -0.63 -7.30 6.93
C THR A 129 -0.63 -8.75 6.40
N PRO A 130 0.48 -9.52 6.44
CA PRO A 130 0.45 -10.91 5.96
C PRO A 130 -0.45 -11.80 6.83
N ALA A 131 -0.55 -11.55 8.14
CA ALA A 131 -1.43 -12.31 9.03
C ALA A 131 -2.92 -12.06 8.70
N SER A 132 -3.32 -10.82 8.42
CA SER A 132 -4.69 -10.47 8.02
C SER A 132 -5.06 -11.09 6.67
N LEU A 133 -4.16 -11.03 5.69
CA LEU A 133 -4.37 -11.66 4.37
C LEU A 133 -4.49 -13.18 4.46
N ALA A 134 -3.70 -13.82 5.32
CA ALA A 134 -3.75 -15.26 5.53
C ALA A 134 -5.04 -15.72 6.24
N LEU A 135 -5.70 -14.84 7.01
CA LEU A 135 -6.87 -15.21 7.81
C LEU A 135 -8.08 -15.59 6.95
N THR A 136 -8.36 -14.82 5.90
CA THR A 136 -9.56 -15.01 5.06
C THR A 136 -9.63 -16.42 4.44
N PRO A 137 -8.58 -16.97 3.80
CA PRO A 137 -8.59 -18.31 3.25
C PRO A 137 -8.77 -19.43 4.30
N HIS A 138 -8.38 -19.18 5.55
CA HIS A 138 -8.50 -20.16 6.63
C HIS A 138 -9.89 -20.21 7.26
N VAL A 139 -10.67 -19.15 7.11
CA VAL A 139 -12.00 -19.03 7.74
C VAL A 139 -13.13 -19.26 6.74
N ALA A 140 -12.93 -18.87 5.49
CA ALA A 140 -13.95 -18.88 4.44
C ALA A 140 -13.87 -20.07 3.50
N PRO A 141 -15.02 -20.56 2.97
CA PRO A 141 -15.03 -21.54 1.90
C PRO A 141 -14.35 -21.01 0.62
N PRO A 142 -13.62 -21.86 -0.14
CA PRO A 142 -12.85 -21.46 -1.32
C PRO A 142 -13.67 -20.74 -2.39
N GLU A 143 -14.94 -21.09 -2.57
CA GLU A 143 -15.85 -20.50 -3.57
C GLU A 143 -16.16 -19.02 -3.32
N HIS A 144 -15.92 -18.52 -2.12
CA HIS A 144 -16.19 -17.13 -1.75
C HIS A 144 -14.94 -16.23 -1.74
N LEU A 145 -13.74 -16.79 -1.87
CA LEU A 145 -12.47 -16.08 -1.67
C LEU A 145 -12.31 -14.84 -2.57
N VAL A 146 -12.70 -14.93 -3.85
CA VAL A 146 -12.62 -13.78 -4.78
C VAL A 146 -13.49 -12.61 -4.31
N ARG A 147 -14.74 -12.92 -3.90
CA ARG A 147 -15.66 -11.90 -3.38
C ARG A 147 -15.14 -11.30 -2.07
N LEU A 148 -14.62 -12.13 -1.19
CA LEU A 148 -14.10 -11.72 0.10
C LEU A 148 -12.84 -10.86 -0.02
N SER A 149 -11.95 -11.15 -0.99
CA SER A 149 -10.80 -10.30 -1.32
C SER A 149 -11.25 -8.89 -1.75
N GLY A 150 -12.37 -8.80 -2.51
CA GLY A 150 -12.97 -7.51 -2.84
C GLY A 150 -13.47 -6.74 -1.62
N VAL A 151 -14.06 -7.44 -0.64
CA VAL A 151 -14.49 -6.81 0.63
C VAL A 151 -13.29 -6.32 1.43
N THR A 152 -12.24 -7.14 1.58
CA THR A 152 -11.01 -6.74 2.27
C THR A 152 -10.40 -5.48 1.62
N GLN A 153 -10.32 -5.44 0.29
CA GLN A 153 -9.83 -4.26 -0.42
C GLN A 153 -10.75 -3.03 -0.20
N GLY A 154 -12.06 -3.25 -0.16
CA GLY A 154 -13.04 -2.20 0.15
C GLY A 154 -12.88 -1.64 1.57
N VAL A 155 -12.62 -2.51 2.56
CA VAL A 155 -12.34 -2.11 3.96
C VAL A 155 -11.07 -1.27 4.02
N GLN A 156 -10.00 -1.69 3.37
CA GLN A 156 -8.72 -0.96 3.34
C GLN A 156 -8.86 0.41 2.68
N SER A 157 -9.39 0.44 1.45
CA SER A 157 -9.52 1.69 0.70
C SER A 157 -10.56 2.63 1.31
N GLY A 158 -11.71 2.11 1.72
CA GLY A 158 -12.75 2.88 2.37
C GLY A 158 -12.30 3.45 3.72
N GLY A 159 -11.62 2.64 4.54
CA GLY A 159 -11.05 3.08 5.81
C GLY A 159 -10.01 4.19 5.62
N TYR A 160 -9.15 4.08 4.61
CA TYR A 160 -8.17 5.12 4.28
C TYR A 160 -8.82 6.43 3.83
N ILE A 161 -9.76 6.39 2.88
CA ILE A 161 -10.47 7.59 2.37
C ILE A 161 -11.25 8.28 3.48
N LEU A 162 -12.05 7.50 4.23
CA LEU A 162 -12.85 8.03 5.33
C LEU A 162 -11.94 8.56 6.45
N GLY A 163 -10.86 7.85 6.78
CA GLY A 163 -9.88 8.28 7.77
C GLY A 163 -9.22 9.61 7.39
N THR A 164 -8.81 9.78 6.14
CA THR A 164 -8.24 11.04 5.62
C THR A 164 -9.26 12.19 5.71
N ALA A 165 -10.52 11.94 5.34
CA ALA A 165 -11.59 12.95 5.43
C ALA A 165 -11.87 13.36 6.88
N VAL A 166 -11.94 12.39 7.80
CA VAL A 166 -12.14 12.64 9.24
C VAL A 166 -10.92 13.35 9.84
N ALA A 167 -9.71 13.00 9.44
CA ALA A 167 -8.48 13.71 9.83
C ALA A 167 -8.54 15.19 9.46
N ALA A 168 -9.03 15.52 8.25
CA ALA A 168 -9.19 16.89 7.79
C ALA A 168 -10.17 17.71 8.65
N ALA A 169 -11.18 17.07 9.21
CA ALA A 169 -12.14 17.72 10.11
C ALA A 169 -11.58 17.87 11.54
N ILE A 170 -10.84 16.86 12.03
CA ILE A 170 -10.35 16.83 13.42
C ILE A 170 -9.11 17.70 13.60
N TYR A 171 -8.14 17.62 12.69
CA TYR A 171 -6.83 18.25 12.88
C TYR A 171 -6.89 19.77 13.05
N PRO A 172 -7.65 20.55 12.24
CA PRO A 172 -7.73 22.00 12.41
C PRO A 172 -8.39 22.44 13.71
N LEU A 173 -9.31 21.61 14.25
CA LEU A 173 -10.11 21.96 15.43
C LEU A 173 -9.42 21.58 16.75
N TRP A 174 -8.83 20.40 16.79
CA TRP A 174 -8.33 19.79 18.02
C TRP A 174 -6.86 19.34 17.94
N GLY A 175 -6.23 19.49 16.80
CA GLY A 175 -4.83 19.08 16.60
C GLY A 175 -4.62 17.57 16.63
N LEU A 176 -3.40 17.16 16.96
CA LEU A 176 -2.93 15.79 16.87
C LEU A 176 -3.39 14.89 18.03
N THR A 177 -3.57 15.44 19.22
CA THR A 177 -3.83 14.68 20.46
C THR A 177 -5.04 13.76 20.37
N PRO A 178 -6.24 14.20 19.92
CA PRO A 178 -7.38 13.28 19.80
C PRO A 178 -7.19 12.22 18.72
N MET A 179 -6.40 12.49 17.69
CA MET A 179 -6.09 11.51 16.65
C MET A 179 -5.28 10.34 17.22
N ILE A 180 -4.32 10.63 18.12
CA ILE A 180 -3.52 9.62 18.81
C ILE A 180 -4.44 8.77 19.72
N ALA A 181 -5.35 9.41 20.45
CA ALA A 181 -6.29 8.70 21.31
C ALA A 181 -7.23 7.80 20.51
N LEU A 182 -7.74 8.27 19.39
CA LEU A 182 -8.58 7.49 18.47
C LEU A 182 -7.86 6.25 17.94
N ASP A 183 -6.58 6.36 17.60
CA ASP A 183 -5.79 5.24 17.10
C ASP A 183 -5.58 4.16 18.17
N VAL A 184 -5.27 4.55 19.41
CA VAL A 184 -5.18 3.62 20.54
C VAL A 184 -6.51 2.90 20.76
N LEU A 185 -7.63 3.63 20.76
CA LEU A 185 -8.96 3.03 20.89
C LEU A 185 -9.29 2.10 19.73
N GLY A 186 -8.96 2.50 18.50
CA GLY A 186 -9.17 1.68 17.30
C GLY A 186 -8.43 0.35 17.36
N ALA A 187 -7.16 0.36 17.75
CA ALA A 187 -6.38 -0.86 17.92
C ALA A 187 -6.93 -1.77 19.03
N LEU A 188 -7.40 -1.20 20.13
CA LEU A 188 -8.06 -1.98 21.20
C LEU A 188 -9.37 -2.61 20.72
N VAL A 189 -10.19 -1.88 19.94
CA VAL A 189 -11.42 -2.39 19.33
C VAL A 189 -11.12 -3.52 18.35
N ALA A 190 -10.11 -3.36 17.49
CA ALA A 190 -9.70 -4.40 16.54
C ALA A 190 -9.23 -5.67 17.27
N SER A 191 -8.38 -5.54 18.28
CA SER A 191 -7.92 -6.65 19.10
C SER A 191 -9.09 -7.35 19.80
N ALA A 192 -10.05 -6.59 20.36
CA ALA A 192 -11.25 -7.15 20.99
C ALA A 192 -12.13 -7.88 19.96
N ALA A 193 -12.28 -7.35 18.75
CA ALA A 193 -13.04 -7.99 17.67
C ALA A 193 -12.45 -9.35 17.27
N VAL A 194 -11.12 -9.45 17.16
CA VAL A 194 -10.41 -10.73 16.92
C VAL A 194 -10.60 -11.72 18.07
N LEU A 195 -10.64 -11.23 19.31
CA LEU A 195 -10.91 -12.08 20.48
C LEU A 195 -12.35 -12.60 20.49
N VAL A 196 -13.33 -11.73 20.18
CA VAL A 196 -14.77 -12.07 20.13
C VAL A 196 -15.08 -13.02 18.98
N ALA A 197 -14.40 -12.90 17.86
CA ALA A 197 -14.58 -13.76 16.69
C ALA A 197 -14.24 -15.24 16.98
N ARG A 198 -13.56 -15.55 18.10
CA ARG A 198 -13.18 -16.91 18.52
C ARG A 198 -12.69 -17.77 17.36
N ILE A 199 -11.75 -17.22 16.60
CA ILE A 199 -11.17 -17.92 15.47
C ILE A 199 -10.28 -19.01 16.05
N ASP A 200 -10.76 -20.25 15.95
CA ASP A 200 -9.96 -21.45 16.15
C ASP A 200 -9.31 -21.78 14.79
N VAL A 201 -8.20 -21.15 14.54
CA VAL A 201 -7.29 -21.60 13.48
C VAL A 201 -6.52 -22.74 14.16
N GLY A 202 -6.99 -23.98 13.97
CA GLY A 202 -6.34 -25.18 14.52
C GLY A 202 -4.85 -25.10 14.30
N ASP A 203 -4.07 -25.69 15.19
CA ASP A 203 -2.62 -25.73 15.09
C ASP A 203 -2.21 -26.19 13.68
N LEU A 204 -1.88 -25.24 12.79
CA LEU A 204 -1.38 -25.51 11.43
C LEU A 204 0.02 -26.18 11.45
N ARG A 205 0.30 -26.83 12.57
CA ARG A 205 1.60 -27.44 12.87
C ARG A 205 1.96 -28.66 12.03
N GLU A 206 1.01 -29.29 11.31
CA GLU A 206 1.32 -30.60 10.73
C GLU A 206 1.68 -30.60 9.25
N GLU A 207 1.28 -29.62 8.42
CA GLU A 207 1.58 -29.67 6.98
C GLU A 207 2.71 -28.74 6.51
N GLY A 208 3.04 -27.68 7.25
CA GLY A 208 4.14 -26.74 6.91
C GLY A 208 5.51 -27.08 7.50
N ALA A 209 5.56 -28.04 8.44
CA ALA A 209 6.79 -28.34 9.20
C ALA A 209 7.87 -29.12 8.44
N LEU A 210 7.58 -29.63 7.27
CA LEU A 210 8.52 -30.46 6.48
C LEU A 210 9.62 -29.66 5.75
N GLY A 211 9.54 -28.30 5.74
CA GLY A 211 10.57 -27.43 5.16
C GLY A 211 11.36 -26.55 6.14
N ALA A 212 11.10 -26.64 7.44
CA ALA A 212 11.50 -25.63 8.43
C ALA A 212 12.76 -25.93 9.24
N SER A 213 13.68 -26.75 8.73
CA SER A 213 14.96 -27.05 9.43
C SER A 213 16.08 -26.02 9.19
N GLU A 214 15.88 -25.08 8.27
CA GLU A 214 16.87 -24.02 8.02
C GLU A 214 16.53 -22.78 8.85
N GLY A 215 17.48 -22.36 9.73
CA GLY A 215 17.36 -21.13 10.52
C GLY A 215 17.21 -19.87 9.66
N PHE A 216 17.03 -18.67 10.26
CA PHE A 216 16.86 -17.38 9.62
C PHE A 216 17.76 -17.16 8.38
N ILE A 217 19.03 -17.53 8.48
CA ILE A 217 20.02 -17.43 7.38
C ILE A 217 19.68 -18.39 6.23
N GLY A 218 19.16 -19.57 6.53
CA GLY A 218 18.70 -20.55 5.53
C GLY A 218 17.49 -20.03 4.76
N GLY A 219 16.51 -19.46 5.44
CA GLY A 219 15.34 -18.82 4.84
C GLY A 219 15.72 -17.66 3.91
N LEU A 220 16.63 -16.78 4.36
CA LEU A 220 17.17 -15.70 3.52
C LEU A 220 17.88 -16.25 2.27
N ARG A 221 18.68 -17.30 2.44
CA ARG A 221 19.40 -17.95 1.33
C ARG A 221 18.45 -18.62 0.33
N ALA A 222 17.38 -19.25 0.82
CA ALA A 222 16.33 -19.84 -0.01
C ALA A 222 15.62 -18.75 -0.84
N LEU A 223 15.22 -17.63 -0.21
CA LEU A 223 14.63 -16.49 -0.88
C LEU A 223 15.53 -15.85 -1.94
N PHE A 224 16.83 -15.68 -1.63
CA PHE A 224 17.80 -15.22 -2.63
C PHE A 224 17.91 -16.19 -3.80
N ARG A 225 17.91 -17.50 -3.54
CA ARG A 225 17.95 -18.52 -4.59
C ARG A 225 16.69 -18.50 -5.44
N GLU A 226 15.52 -18.46 -4.83
CA GLU A 226 14.22 -18.34 -5.54
C GLU A 226 14.13 -17.05 -6.35
N SER A 227 14.61 -15.94 -5.81
CA SER A 227 14.69 -14.66 -6.53
C SER A 227 15.63 -14.72 -7.72
N LEU A 228 16.79 -15.41 -7.59
CA LEU A 228 17.71 -15.60 -8.70
C LEU A 228 17.14 -16.53 -9.78
N ASP A 229 16.40 -17.57 -9.38
CA ASP A 229 15.72 -18.46 -10.32
C ASP A 229 14.57 -17.73 -11.02
N GLY A 230 13.77 -16.91 -10.30
CA GLY A 230 12.78 -16.02 -10.88
C GLY A 230 13.40 -15.05 -11.89
N LEU A 231 14.58 -14.50 -11.60
CA LEU A 231 15.31 -13.61 -12.51
C LEU A 231 15.79 -14.33 -13.78
N ARG A 232 16.26 -15.58 -13.66
CA ARG A 232 16.65 -16.39 -14.82
C ARG A 232 15.46 -16.68 -15.73
N VAL A 233 14.32 -17.06 -15.15
CA VAL A 233 13.07 -17.27 -15.89
C VAL A 233 12.65 -15.99 -16.59
N LEU A 234 12.64 -14.86 -15.86
CA LEU A 234 12.19 -13.56 -16.39
C LEU A 234 13.10 -13.05 -17.52
N ARG A 235 14.40 -13.32 -17.47
CA ARG A 235 15.34 -13.02 -18.56
C ARG A 235 15.00 -13.73 -19.88
N GLY A 236 14.35 -14.90 -19.81
CA GLY A 236 13.80 -15.58 -20.97
C GLY A 236 12.64 -14.83 -21.65
N PHE A 237 11.99 -13.93 -20.91
CA PHE A 237 10.90 -13.06 -21.38
C PHE A 237 11.36 -11.61 -21.44
N SER A 238 12.14 -11.25 -22.46
CA SER A 238 12.81 -9.96 -22.59
C SER A 238 11.90 -8.75 -22.38
N GLY A 239 10.64 -8.82 -22.83
CA GLY A 239 9.64 -7.75 -22.65
C GLY A 239 9.22 -7.60 -21.18
N LEU A 240 9.00 -8.69 -20.45
CA LEU A 240 8.66 -8.65 -19.02
C LEU A 240 9.87 -8.20 -18.17
N TYR A 241 11.06 -8.63 -18.55
CA TYR A 241 12.29 -8.17 -17.91
C TYR A 241 12.51 -6.66 -18.05
N ALA A 242 12.27 -6.13 -19.25
CA ALA A 242 12.33 -4.69 -19.49
C ALA A 242 11.25 -3.94 -18.68
N LEU A 243 10.00 -4.45 -18.65
CA LEU A 243 8.92 -3.87 -17.85
C LEU A 243 9.20 -3.89 -16.35
N LEU A 244 9.91 -4.90 -15.83
CA LEU A 244 10.33 -4.93 -14.42
C LEU A 244 11.22 -3.73 -14.09
N TRP A 245 12.26 -3.48 -14.89
CA TRP A 245 13.20 -2.39 -14.61
C TRP A 245 12.63 -1.00 -14.90
N CYS A 246 11.78 -0.88 -15.95
CA CYS A 246 11.02 0.35 -16.18
C CYS A 246 10.06 0.62 -15.01
N GLY A 247 9.42 -0.41 -14.48
CA GLY A 247 8.54 -0.32 -13.32
C GLY A 247 9.29 0.06 -12.04
N PHE A 248 10.47 -0.49 -11.83
CA PHE A 248 11.34 -0.10 -10.72
C PHE A 248 11.72 1.38 -10.81
N ALA A 249 12.20 1.83 -11.98
CA ALA A 249 12.55 3.22 -12.21
C ALA A 249 11.34 4.16 -12.05
N PHE A 250 10.16 3.74 -12.54
CA PHE A 250 8.91 4.47 -12.34
C PHE A 250 8.56 4.61 -10.86
N SER A 251 8.57 3.50 -10.10
CA SER A 251 8.25 3.50 -8.67
C SER A 251 9.24 4.33 -7.85
N LEU A 252 10.52 4.30 -8.22
CA LEU A 252 11.57 5.10 -7.61
C LEU A 252 11.32 6.60 -7.77
N VAL A 253 10.88 7.03 -8.96
CA VAL A 253 10.60 8.45 -9.26
C VAL A 253 9.27 8.89 -8.66
N PHE A 254 8.27 8.01 -8.63
CA PHE A 254 6.93 8.32 -8.14
C PHE A 254 6.84 8.39 -6.60
N SER A 255 7.59 7.54 -5.88
CA SER A 255 7.45 7.45 -4.42
C SER A 255 7.69 8.77 -3.66
N PRO A 256 8.67 9.62 -4.03
CA PRO A 256 8.80 10.93 -3.41
C PRO A 256 7.64 11.87 -3.70
N ILE A 257 7.03 11.77 -4.88
CA ILE A 257 5.88 12.61 -5.25
C ILE A 257 4.72 12.35 -4.31
N ALA A 258 4.38 11.08 -4.07
CA ALA A 258 3.33 10.71 -3.12
C ALA A 258 3.61 11.24 -1.71
N ALA A 259 4.86 11.18 -1.25
CA ALA A 259 5.26 11.69 0.06
C ALA A 259 5.17 13.23 0.17
N LEU A 260 5.39 13.94 -0.94
CA LEU A 260 5.48 15.41 -0.96
C LEU A 260 4.15 16.10 -1.30
N PHE A 261 3.06 15.37 -1.59
CA PHE A 261 1.73 15.97 -1.83
C PHE A 261 1.29 16.96 -0.75
N PRO A 262 1.40 16.63 0.55
CA PRO A 262 1.02 17.56 1.61
C PRO A 262 1.85 18.86 1.59
N LEU A 263 3.15 18.76 1.36
CA LEU A 263 4.02 19.93 1.32
C LEU A 263 3.80 20.78 0.06
N MET A 264 3.47 20.16 -1.07
CA MET A 264 3.06 20.89 -2.27
C MET A 264 1.79 21.72 -1.99
N THR A 265 0.81 21.13 -1.27
CA THR A 265 -0.43 21.82 -0.93
C THR A 265 -0.23 22.90 0.12
N LEU A 266 0.40 22.56 1.24
CA LEU A 266 0.56 23.48 2.40
C LEU A 266 1.60 24.55 2.14
N GLY A 267 2.73 24.19 1.51
CA GLY A 267 3.87 25.08 1.29
C GLY A 267 3.75 25.90 0.01
N HIS A 268 3.59 25.26 -1.16
CA HIS A 268 3.58 25.95 -2.45
C HIS A 268 2.26 26.67 -2.73
N PHE A 269 1.13 25.99 -2.54
CA PHE A 269 -0.19 26.60 -2.76
C PHE A 269 -0.71 27.42 -1.56
N GLY A 270 -0.05 27.36 -0.40
CA GLY A 270 -0.50 28.05 0.81
C GLY A 270 -1.84 27.54 1.34
N GLY A 271 -2.20 26.30 1.01
CA GLY A 271 -3.45 25.67 1.40
C GLY A 271 -3.48 25.24 2.88
N THR A 272 -4.63 24.74 3.30
CA THR A 272 -4.88 24.20 4.64
C THR A 272 -4.73 22.68 4.65
N THR A 273 -4.81 22.06 5.83
CA THR A 273 -4.84 20.59 5.98
C THR A 273 -6.11 19.98 5.33
N THR A 274 -7.21 20.75 5.27
CA THR A 274 -8.40 20.37 4.53
C THR A 274 -8.13 20.29 3.02
N ASP A 275 -7.37 21.27 2.49
CA ASP A 275 -6.96 21.27 1.08
C ASP A 275 -6.02 20.09 0.79
N ALA A 276 -5.10 19.77 1.69
CA ALA A 276 -4.23 18.59 1.56
C ALA A 276 -5.05 17.28 1.55
N ALA A 277 -6.07 17.17 2.40
CA ALA A 277 -6.97 16.02 2.38
C ALA A 277 -7.80 15.95 1.08
N MET A 278 -8.25 17.08 0.53
CA MET A 278 -8.94 17.10 -0.77
C MET A 278 -8.09 16.55 -1.90
N VAL A 279 -6.80 16.85 -1.92
CA VAL A 279 -5.84 16.31 -2.90
C VAL A 279 -5.71 14.79 -2.77
N GLU A 280 -5.55 14.27 -1.55
CA GLU A 280 -5.48 12.82 -1.27
C GLU A 280 -6.78 12.10 -1.63
N ILE A 281 -7.93 12.71 -1.31
CA ILE A 281 -9.25 12.17 -1.69
C ILE A 281 -9.41 12.18 -3.21
N ALA A 282 -9.03 13.27 -3.90
CA ALA A 282 -9.09 13.34 -5.35
C ALA A 282 -8.26 12.25 -6.02
N PHE A 283 -7.04 11.99 -5.54
CA PHE A 283 -6.19 10.88 -5.99
C PHE A 283 -6.87 9.52 -5.75
N SER A 284 -7.39 9.29 -4.56
CA SER A 284 -8.05 8.03 -4.19
C SER A 284 -9.33 7.78 -5.00
N VAL A 285 -10.16 8.81 -5.21
CA VAL A 285 -11.36 8.75 -6.06
C VAL A 285 -10.96 8.48 -7.51
N GLY A 286 -9.89 9.12 -7.99
CA GLY A 286 -9.30 8.82 -9.31
C GLY A 286 -8.93 7.35 -9.44
N MET A 287 -8.28 6.78 -8.44
CA MET A 287 -7.87 5.37 -8.43
C MET A 287 -9.07 4.41 -8.46
N VAL A 288 -10.13 4.70 -7.71
CA VAL A 288 -11.37 3.91 -7.74
C VAL A 288 -12.06 4.04 -9.11
N ALA A 289 -12.16 5.25 -9.65
CA ALA A 289 -12.74 5.50 -10.99
C ALA A 289 -11.93 4.78 -12.08
N GLY A 290 -10.60 4.84 -12.02
CA GLY A 290 -9.70 4.14 -12.92
C GLY A 290 -9.85 2.62 -12.86
N SER A 291 -9.98 2.05 -11.65
CA SER A 291 -10.23 0.62 -11.46
C SER A 291 -11.59 0.20 -12.05
N ALA A 292 -12.64 0.99 -11.82
CA ALA A 292 -13.97 0.74 -12.38
C ALA A 292 -13.95 0.83 -13.91
N LEU A 293 -13.27 1.84 -14.48
CA LEU A 293 -13.13 2.01 -15.92
C LEU A 293 -12.34 0.85 -16.55
N LEU A 294 -11.23 0.44 -15.92
CA LEU A 294 -10.44 -0.71 -16.36
C LEU A 294 -11.27 -2.00 -16.33
N ALA A 295 -12.05 -2.23 -15.27
CA ALA A 295 -12.93 -3.40 -15.16
C ALA A 295 -14.03 -3.40 -16.24
N ALA A 296 -14.64 -2.24 -16.51
CA ALA A 296 -15.71 -2.10 -17.50
C ALA A 296 -15.21 -2.24 -18.95
N THR A 297 -13.99 -1.73 -19.25
CA THR A 297 -13.45 -1.70 -20.63
C THR A 297 -12.52 -2.88 -20.94
N GLY A 298 -12.02 -3.59 -19.92
CA GLY A 298 -10.96 -4.59 -20.06
C GLY A 298 -9.59 -3.99 -20.42
N GLY A 299 -9.48 -2.66 -20.48
CA GLY A 299 -8.27 -1.93 -20.87
C GLY A 299 -7.97 -2.01 -22.38
N PHE A 300 -6.77 -1.60 -22.74
CA PHE A 300 -6.32 -1.66 -24.14
C PHE A 300 -6.03 -3.11 -24.55
N LYS A 301 -6.35 -3.47 -25.81
CA LYS A 301 -6.04 -4.80 -26.38
C LYS A 301 -4.55 -5.16 -26.27
N ASN A 302 -3.67 -4.19 -26.42
CA ASN A 302 -2.24 -4.34 -26.14
C ASN A 302 -1.97 -3.84 -24.71
N ARG A 303 -1.63 -4.76 -23.80
CA ARG A 303 -1.37 -4.46 -22.39
C ARG A 303 -0.22 -3.46 -22.19
N SER A 304 0.81 -3.51 -23.04
CA SER A 304 1.94 -2.58 -22.97
C SER A 304 1.54 -1.15 -23.30
N ILE A 305 0.58 -0.94 -24.21
CA ILE A 305 0.04 0.41 -24.49
C ILE A 305 -0.62 0.99 -23.25
N SER A 306 -1.38 0.18 -22.50
CA SER A 306 -2.01 0.62 -21.25
C SER A 306 -0.96 1.10 -20.23
N ILE A 307 0.09 0.29 -20.02
CA ILE A 307 1.18 0.61 -19.08
C ILE A 307 1.88 1.91 -19.47
N VAL A 308 2.28 2.04 -20.74
CA VAL A 308 2.99 3.23 -21.24
C VAL A 308 2.11 4.47 -21.21
N ALA A 309 0.85 4.38 -21.64
CA ALA A 309 -0.10 5.49 -21.62
C ALA A 309 -0.40 5.94 -20.17
N ALA A 310 -0.57 4.99 -19.24
CA ALA A 310 -0.75 5.30 -17.82
C ALA A 310 0.48 6.01 -17.23
N THR A 311 1.69 5.52 -17.52
CA THR A 311 2.94 6.15 -17.09
C THR A 311 3.09 7.56 -17.67
N ALA A 312 2.76 7.75 -18.95
CA ALA A 312 2.81 9.06 -19.61
C ALA A 312 1.78 10.02 -19.02
N LEU A 313 0.53 9.59 -18.79
CA LEU A 313 -0.53 10.41 -18.19
C LEU A 313 -0.15 10.84 -16.78
N LEU A 314 0.35 9.91 -15.94
CA LEU A 314 0.80 10.20 -14.60
C LEU A 314 1.99 11.19 -14.64
N GLY A 315 2.97 10.96 -15.51
CA GLY A 315 4.10 11.85 -15.69
C GLY A 315 3.70 13.26 -16.16
N LEU A 316 2.78 13.37 -17.12
CA LEU A 316 2.24 14.66 -17.57
C LEU A 316 1.47 15.39 -16.48
N ALA A 317 0.61 14.68 -15.74
CA ALA A 317 -0.13 15.27 -14.64
C ALA A 317 0.82 15.77 -13.53
N THR A 318 1.89 15.01 -13.23
CA THR A 318 2.92 15.40 -12.26
C THR A 318 3.73 16.60 -12.76
N LEU A 319 4.12 16.62 -14.04
CA LEU A 319 4.84 17.72 -14.67
C LEU A 319 4.02 19.02 -14.62
N VAL A 320 2.76 18.94 -15.06
CA VAL A 320 1.84 20.09 -15.00
C VAL A 320 1.72 20.58 -13.56
N SER A 321 1.53 19.70 -12.60
CA SER A 321 1.43 20.06 -11.16
C SER A 321 2.63 20.84 -10.67
N GLY A 322 3.84 20.44 -11.08
CA GLY A 322 5.08 21.12 -10.71
C GLY A 322 5.30 22.47 -11.37
N LEU A 323 4.64 22.75 -12.50
CA LEU A 323 4.72 24.00 -13.23
C LEU A 323 3.61 25.01 -12.85
N LEU A 324 2.66 24.63 -11.99
CA LEU A 324 1.57 25.51 -11.57
C LEU A 324 2.09 26.66 -10.71
N ALA A 325 1.58 27.86 -10.97
CA ALA A 325 1.74 28.99 -10.04
C ALA A 325 0.91 28.74 -8.76
N PRO A 326 1.20 29.43 -7.64
CA PRO A 326 0.47 29.27 -6.37
C PRO A 326 -1.06 29.39 -6.45
N GLY A 327 -1.60 30.14 -7.41
CA GLY A 327 -3.04 30.24 -7.67
C GLY A 327 -3.65 29.04 -8.41
N GLY A 328 -2.85 28.05 -8.81
CA GLY A 328 -3.28 26.92 -9.63
C GLY A 328 -3.84 25.72 -8.84
N PHE A 329 -4.21 25.87 -7.58
CA PHE A 329 -4.61 24.78 -6.70
C PHE A 329 -5.77 23.93 -7.26
N ALA A 330 -6.79 24.54 -7.87
CA ALA A 330 -7.90 23.80 -8.48
C ALA A 330 -7.43 22.86 -9.61
N VAL A 331 -6.43 23.30 -10.40
CA VAL A 331 -5.83 22.46 -11.44
C VAL A 331 -5.04 21.32 -10.79
N PHE A 332 -4.35 21.57 -9.69
CA PHE A 332 -3.61 20.53 -8.95
C PHE A 332 -4.53 19.41 -8.44
N ILE A 333 -5.73 19.75 -7.94
CA ILE A 333 -6.74 18.71 -7.56
C ILE A 333 -7.12 17.85 -8.77
N VAL A 334 -7.37 18.46 -9.94
CA VAL A 334 -7.68 17.73 -11.17
C VAL A 334 -6.50 16.85 -11.61
N MET A 335 -5.29 17.37 -11.55
CA MET A 335 -4.08 16.57 -11.87
C MET A 335 -3.92 15.40 -10.90
N SER A 336 -4.17 15.59 -9.61
CA SER A 336 -4.12 14.51 -8.60
C SER A 336 -5.17 13.42 -8.89
N PHE A 337 -6.38 13.79 -9.29
CA PHE A 337 -7.38 12.84 -9.76
C PHE A 337 -6.88 12.05 -10.98
N LEU A 338 -6.27 12.71 -11.98
CA LEU A 338 -5.74 12.04 -13.18
C LEU A 338 -4.56 11.11 -12.84
N MET A 339 -3.71 11.49 -11.88
CA MET A 339 -2.65 10.61 -11.38
C MET A 339 -3.26 9.33 -10.76
N GLY A 340 -4.27 9.48 -9.92
CA GLY A 340 -5.01 8.36 -9.35
C GLY A 340 -5.66 7.48 -10.42
N LEU A 341 -6.35 8.10 -11.38
CA LEU A 341 -7.04 7.41 -12.49
C LEU A 341 -6.07 6.54 -13.31
N SER A 342 -4.84 6.98 -13.52
CA SER A 342 -3.84 6.27 -14.29
C SER A 342 -3.27 5.03 -13.58
N SER A 343 -3.26 5.00 -12.25
CA SER A 343 -2.61 3.97 -11.44
C SER A 343 -3.10 2.54 -11.73
N PRO A 344 -4.41 2.23 -11.80
CA PRO A 344 -4.89 0.89 -12.15
C PRO A 344 -4.54 0.47 -13.58
N PHE A 345 -4.47 1.41 -14.52
CA PHE A 345 -4.07 1.14 -15.92
C PHE A 345 -2.59 0.82 -16.06
N TYR A 346 -1.78 1.13 -15.05
CA TYR A 346 -0.41 0.67 -14.93
C TYR A 346 -0.35 -0.72 -14.29
N SER A 347 -0.88 -0.88 -13.07
CA SER A 347 -0.68 -2.09 -12.25
C SER A 347 -1.46 -3.30 -12.75
N GLY A 348 -2.72 -3.12 -13.19
CA GLY A 348 -3.58 -4.20 -13.66
C GLY A 348 -3.02 -4.92 -14.89
N PRO A 349 -2.73 -4.23 -16.00
CA PRO A 349 -2.15 -4.83 -17.20
C PRO A 349 -0.77 -5.45 -16.96
N GLN A 350 0.04 -4.89 -16.06
CA GLN A 350 1.34 -5.46 -15.72
C GLN A 350 1.20 -6.81 -15.02
N THR A 351 0.28 -6.92 -14.05
CA THR A 351 -0.05 -8.17 -13.38
C THR A 351 -0.61 -9.20 -14.38
N ALA A 352 -1.53 -8.77 -15.25
CA ALA A 352 -2.12 -9.64 -16.27
C ALA A 352 -1.06 -10.17 -17.25
N LEU A 353 -0.10 -9.35 -17.70
CA LEU A 353 1.00 -9.81 -18.56
C LEU A 353 1.85 -10.89 -17.90
N MET A 354 2.16 -10.74 -16.60
CA MET A 354 2.90 -11.77 -15.88
C MET A 354 2.11 -13.09 -15.82
N GLN A 355 0.80 -13.02 -15.55
CA GLN A 355 -0.07 -14.20 -15.49
C GLN A 355 -0.27 -14.87 -16.87
N GLU A 356 -0.33 -14.08 -17.96
CA GLU A 356 -0.56 -14.59 -19.31
C GLU A 356 0.69 -15.19 -19.96
N LYS A 357 1.89 -14.65 -19.66
CA LYS A 357 3.14 -15.00 -20.36
C LYS A 357 4.05 -15.94 -19.59
N VAL A 358 3.95 -15.97 -18.26
CA VAL A 358 4.80 -16.82 -17.42
C VAL A 358 4.09 -18.16 -17.19
N PRO A 359 4.76 -19.33 -17.41
CA PRO A 359 4.18 -20.64 -17.10
C PRO A 359 3.75 -20.72 -15.63
N PRO A 360 2.62 -21.41 -15.35
CA PRO A 360 2.05 -21.47 -13.98
C PRO A 360 3.04 -21.92 -12.90
N GLU A 361 3.94 -22.85 -13.22
CA GLU A 361 4.97 -23.37 -12.30
C GLU A 361 6.01 -22.35 -11.87
N TYR A 362 6.16 -21.23 -12.61
CA TYR A 362 7.12 -20.15 -12.31
C TYR A 362 6.47 -18.87 -11.79
N LEU A 363 5.12 -18.78 -11.84
CA LEU A 363 4.40 -17.56 -11.44
C LEU A 363 4.76 -17.12 -10.02
N GLY A 364 4.78 -18.02 -9.06
CA GLY A 364 5.13 -17.70 -7.67
C GLY A 364 6.52 -17.07 -7.54
N ARG A 365 7.52 -17.63 -8.25
CA ARG A 365 8.90 -17.12 -8.23
C ARG A 365 9.04 -15.76 -8.90
N VAL A 366 8.33 -15.56 -10.02
CA VAL A 366 8.34 -14.27 -10.76
C VAL A 366 7.62 -13.20 -9.96
N PHE A 367 6.45 -13.48 -9.36
CA PHE A 367 5.75 -12.53 -8.51
C PHE A 367 6.53 -12.21 -7.23
N GLY A 368 7.17 -13.21 -6.61
CA GLY A 368 8.04 -13.02 -5.45
C GLY A 368 9.21 -12.10 -5.76
N LEU A 369 9.91 -12.34 -6.89
CA LEU A 369 10.98 -11.47 -7.37
C LEU A 369 10.48 -10.05 -7.65
N TYR A 370 9.36 -9.92 -8.38
CA TYR A 370 8.76 -8.63 -8.70
C TYR A 370 8.44 -7.85 -7.43
N GLY A 371 7.76 -8.47 -6.46
CA GLY A 371 7.44 -7.86 -5.17
C GLY A 371 8.68 -7.44 -4.39
N ALA A 372 9.71 -8.29 -4.34
CA ALA A 372 10.97 -7.97 -3.68
C ALA A 372 11.68 -6.76 -4.30
N ILE A 373 11.77 -6.69 -5.63
CA ILE A 373 12.39 -5.55 -6.32
C ILE A 373 11.56 -4.27 -6.11
N MET A 374 10.23 -4.35 -6.28
CA MET A 374 9.34 -3.19 -6.14
C MET A 374 9.32 -2.64 -4.71
N SER A 375 9.43 -3.50 -3.68
CA SER A 375 9.47 -3.06 -2.28
C SER A 375 10.68 -2.18 -1.96
N TRP A 376 11.79 -2.31 -2.70
CA TRP A 376 12.97 -1.48 -2.54
C TRP A 376 12.94 -0.18 -3.36
N ALA A 377 12.12 -0.10 -4.40
CA ALA A 377 12.03 1.10 -5.24
C ALA A 377 11.60 2.34 -4.43
N MET A 378 10.61 2.17 -3.55
CA MET A 378 10.10 3.26 -2.71
C MET A 378 11.13 3.77 -1.69
N PRO A 379 11.77 2.93 -0.85
CA PRO A 379 12.82 3.39 0.06
C PRO A 379 13.97 4.11 -0.67
N VAL A 380 14.43 3.58 -1.80
CA VAL A 380 15.52 4.20 -2.57
C VAL A 380 15.10 5.58 -3.11
N GLY A 381 13.89 5.72 -3.65
CA GLY A 381 13.36 7.00 -4.10
C GLY A 381 13.22 8.02 -2.96
N LEU A 382 12.73 7.58 -1.79
CA LEU A 382 12.59 8.44 -0.61
C LEU A 382 13.95 8.87 -0.02
N VAL A 383 14.96 8.02 -0.06
CA VAL A 383 16.34 8.40 0.32
C VAL A 383 16.85 9.50 -0.61
N ALA A 384 16.68 9.36 -1.93
CA ALA A 384 17.06 10.40 -2.88
C ALA A 384 16.35 11.73 -2.61
N SER A 385 15.05 11.69 -2.32
CA SER A 385 14.26 12.86 -1.96
C SER A 385 14.69 13.48 -0.63
N THR A 386 14.99 12.66 0.39
CA THR A 386 15.50 13.15 1.69
C THR A 386 16.79 13.95 1.53
N LEU A 387 17.65 13.54 0.60
CA LEU A 387 18.95 14.20 0.40
C LEU A 387 18.88 15.44 -0.49
N LEU A 388 17.95 15.50 -1.44
CA LEU A 388 17.99 16.48 -2.53
C LEU A 388 16.76 17.40 -2.60
N ALA A 389 15.58 16.99 -2.07
CA ALA A 389 14.35 17.71 -2.34
C ALA A 389 14.29 19.12 -1.73
N ASP A 390 14.93 19.37 -0.58
CA ASP A 390 14.99 20.70 0.01
C ASP A 390 15.86 21.67 -0.82
N SER A 391 16.92 21.18 -1.46
CA SER A 391 17.79 22.00 -2.30
C SER A 391 17.16 22.32 -3.67
N VAL A 392 16.36 21.41 -4.20
CA VAL A 392 15.68 21.55 -5.50
C VAL A 392 14.38 22.35 -5.35
N GLY A 393 13.68 22.18 -4.25
CA GLY A 393 12.34 22.72 -4.00
C GLY A 393 11.22 21.82 -4.56
N VAL A 394 10.10 21.78 -3.82
CA VAL A 394 9.00 20.84 -4.10
C VAL A 394 8.40 20.99 -5.52
N PRO A 395 8.10 22.21 -6.03
CA PRO A 395 7.55 22.37 -7.37
C PRO A 395 8.49 21.84 -8.47
N LEU A 396 9.78 22.16 -8.38
CA LEU A 396 10.76 21.67 -9.35
C LEU A 396 10.99 20.16 -9.22
N TRP A 397 10.86 19.60 -8.02
CA TRP A 397 10.89 18.16 -7.82
C TRP A 397 9.73 17.46 -8.54
N PHE A 398 8.51 18.00 -8.44
CA PHE A 398 7.34 17.53 -9.21
C PHE A 398 7.56 17.65 -10.71
N ALA A 399 8.01 18.82 -11.19
CA ALA A 399 8.24 19.04 -12.61
C ALA A 399 9.32 18.11 -13.18
N GLY A 400 10.45 17.97 -12.49
CA GLY A 400 11.55 17.10 -12.88
C GLY A 400 11.16 15.62 -12.87
N SER A 401 10.47 15.17 -11.82
CA SER A 401 9.96 13.79 -11.73
C SER A 401 8.92 13.51 -12.80
N GLY A 402 7.99 14.44 -13.05
CA GLY A 402 6.99 14.31 -14.11
C GLY A 402 7.63 14.19 -15.49
N LEU A 403 8.62 15.04 -15.80
CA LEU A 403 9.38 14.96 -17.05
C LEU A 403 10.12 13.62 -17.17
N LEU A 404 10.77 13.16 -16.10
CA LEU A 404 11.48 11.88 -16.08
C LEU A 404 10.53 10.71 -16.33
N MET A 405 9.31 10.74 -15.76
CA MET A 405 8.29 9.71 -16.02
C MET A 405 7.80 9.72 -17.48
N VAL A 406 7.62 10.90 -18.08
CA VAL A 406 7.26 11.01 -19.50
C VAL A 406 8.36 10.44 -20.39
N VAL A 407 9.62 10.77 -20.10
CA VAL A 407 10.79 10.21 -20.80
C VAL A 407 10.84 8.69 -20.60
N LEU A 408 10.61 8.21 -19.39
CA LEU A 408 10.57 6.78 -19.10
C LEU A 408 9.46 6.06 -19.87
N ALA A 409 8.28 6.66 -20.00
CA ALA A 409 7.19 6.13 -20.83
C ALA A 409 7.61 6.04 -22.31
N ALA A 410 8.25 7.09 -22.84
CA ALA A 410 8.76 7.09 -24.20
C ALA A 410 9.86 6.03 -24.41
N VAL A 411 10.81 5.92 -23.50
CA VAL A 411 11.86 4.89 -23.55
C VAL A 411 11.25 3.49 -23.48
N THR A 412 10.31 3.26 -22.56
CA THR A 412 9.61 1.98 -22.44
C THR A 412 8.89 1.61 -23.74
N TRP A 413 8.26 2.57 -24.40
CA TRP A 413 7.62 2.36 -25.70
C TRP A 413 8.60 2.08 -26.83
N LEU A 414 9.80 2.64 -26.80
CA LEU A 414 10.83 2.41 -27.83
C LEU A 414 11.45 1.01 -27.75
N ILE A 415 11.31 0.28 -26.64
CA ILE A 415 11.82 -1.07 -26.48
C ILE A 415 10.94 -2.05 -27.29
N PRO A 416 11.46 -2.71 -28.36
CA PRO A 416 10.66 -3.57 -29.22
C PRO A 416 10.02 -4.74 -28.48
N SER A 417 10.77 -5.39 -27.57
CA SER A 417 10.28 -6.53 -26.78
C SER A 417 9.09 -6.17 -25.87
N VAL A 418 8.98 -4.91 -25.41
CA VAL A 418 7.83 -4.43 -24.64
C VAL A 418 6.58 -4.32 -25.51
N ARG A 419 6.72 -3.85 -26.75
CA ARG A 419 5.60 -3.76 -27.70
C ARG A 419 5.07 -5.15 -28.08
N GLU A 420 5.96 -6.11 -28.25
CA GLU A 420 5.62 -7.47 -28.63
C GLU A 420 4.96 -8.25 -27.51
N VAL A 421 5.48 -8.15 -26.27
CA VAL A 421 4.95 -8.90 -25.12
C VAL A 421 3.51 -8.51 -24.79
N GLY A 422 3.13 -7.25 -25.06
CA GLY A 422 1.78 -6.73 -24.82
C GLY A 422 0.73 -7.16 -25.84
N ARG A 423 1.12 -7.79 -26.96
CA ARG A 423 0.17 -8.27 -27.96
C ARG A 423 -0.61 -9.46 -27.41
N PRO A 424 -1.94 -9.55 -27.68
CA PRO A 424 -2.73 -10.71 -27.35
C PRO A 424 -2.08 -11.96 -27.96
N LEU A 425 -2.12 -13.08 -27.24
CA LEU A 425 -1.82 -14.37 -27.82
C LEU A 425 -2.83 -14.59 -28.97
N VAL A 426 -2.34 -14.68 -30.20
CA VAL A 426 -3.18 -15.13 -31.32
C VAL A 426 -3.57 -16.56 -30.95
N GLN A 427 -4.84 -16.78 -30.63
CA GLN A 427 -5.38 -18.12 -30.60
C GLN A 427 -5.23 -18.62 -32.04
N ASP A 428 -4.32 -19.56 -32.25
CA ASP A 428 -4.28 -20.29 -33.51
C ASP A 428 -5.68 -20.89 -33.72
N ASP A 429 -6.37 -20.35 -34.71
CA ASP A 429 -7.67 -20.88 -35.12
C ASP A 429 -7.43 -22.34 -35.56
N PRO A 430 -7.97 -23.35 -34.86
CA PRO A 430 -7.73 -24.75 -35.21
C PRO A 430 -8.38 -25.17 -36.56
N GLY A 431 -8.78 -24.16 -37.36
CA GLY A 431 -9.47 -24.31 -38.65
C GLY A 431 -8.71 -23.82 -39.90
N ARG A 432 -7.36 -23.57 -39.83
CA ARG A 432 -6.56 -23.35 -41.06
C ARG A 432 -5.55 -24.44 -41.30
#